data_6395e4b7bab5671cce024d17b60d7ea1
#
_entry.id   6395e4b7bab5671cce024d17b60d7ea1
#
_cell.length_a   1.000
_cell.length_b   1.000
_cell.length_c   1.000
_cell.angle_alpha   90.00
_cell.angle_beta   90.00
_cell.angle_gamma   90.00
#
_symmetry.space_group_name_H-M   'P 1'
#
loop_
_entity.id
_entity.type
_entity.pdbx_description
1 polymer ?
#
loop_
_entity_poly.entity_id
_entity_poly.type
_entity_poly.pdbx_seq_one_letter_code
_entity_poly.pdbx_strand_id
1 'polypeptide(L)'
;MEPTSYSDPKTLGSLQHLKLSTQMVLDSLKKGQHLNPRAGYSIEFSQHREYAAGDDLRHLDWKAYARTDRLYVKQFQDETSLCCYLAVDNSLSMSFQGPTVSSSKYHHAALLASCISRLVVQQGDAVGLSLLGGESARSLLPSDQPSQWSRAVQFLEQGYPKKSDGDWMVGLSSLGFEMGDRGVIFLLGDWLDELAGLGEILQRFRESMHLDVRVVHILDPEELEPTLQGRVQLEDLERGDRLRINADRIRQAYLQEMEHYLRDFRAICHRFGARYELLKTDDTIANVLPRLLAAEGS
;
A
#
# COMPACT_ATOMS: atom_id res chain seq x y z
N MET A 1 -6.22 -34.97 8.58
CA MET A 1 -5.61 -33.67 8.85
C MET A 1 -6.73 -32.78 9.32
N GLU A 2 -6.70 -32.37 10.57
CA GLU A 2 -7.74 -31.50 11.14
C GLU A 2 -7.66 -30.12 10.48
N PRO A 3 -8.79 -29.43 10.28
CA PRO A 3 -8.80 -28.10 9.71
C PRO A 3 -8.05 -27.19 10.68
N THR A 4 -6.99 -26.56 10.20
CA THR A 4 -6.24 -25.55 10.95
C THR A 4 -7.21 -24.44 11.34
N SER A 5 -7.48 -24.34 12.64
CA SER A 5 -8.33 -23.28 13.20
C SER A 5 -7.73 -21.93 12.85
N TYR A 6 -8.51 -21.06 12.21
CA TYR A 6 -8.13 -19.71 11.78
C TYR A 6 -7.74 -18.75 12.95
N SER A 7 -7.63 -19.28 14.14
CA SER A 7 -7.13 -18.62 15.34
C SER A 7 -5.74 -19.13 15.73
N ASP A 8 -4.89 -19.51 14.79
CA ASP A 8 -3.56 -20.01 15.13
C ASP A 8 -2.77 -18.92 15.91
N PRO A 9 -2.39 -19.22 17.17
CA PRO A 9 -1.60 -18.29 17.98
C PRO A 9 -0.30 -17.83 17.33
N LYS A 10 0.27 -18.58 16.38
CA LYS A 10 1.49 -18.22 15.64
C LYS A 10 1.26 -17.05 14.70
N THR A 11 0.11 -17.02 14.00
CA THR A 11 -0.20 -15.96 13.04
C THR A 11 -0.57 -14.66 13.76
N LEU A 12 -1.31 -14.72 14.86
CA LEU A 12 -1.57 -13.57 15.72
C LEU A 12 -0.27 -13.05 16.39
N GLY A 13 0.62 -13.96 16.79
CA GLY A 13 1.93 -13.62 17.36
C GLY A 13 2.82 -12.85 16.38
N SER A 14 2.74 -13.12 15.07
CA SER A 14 3.55 -12.41 14.06
C SER A 14 3.17 -10.94 13.92
N LEU A 15 1.88 -10.61 14.01
CA LEU A 15 1.40 -9.23 13.94
C LEU A 15 1.67 -8.44 15.22
N GLN A 16 1.66 -9.08 16.40
CA GLN A 16 1.96 -8.41 17.68
C GLN A 16 3.35 -7.77 17.72
N HIS A 17 4.25 -8.15 16.81
CA HIS A 17 5.60 -7.61 16.70
C HIS A 17 5.77 -6.68 15.48
N LEU A 18 4.67 -6.23 14.84
CA LEU A 18 4.73 -5.44 13.61
C LEU A 18 5.58 -4.18 13.75
N LYS A 19 5.52 -3.48 14.89
CA LYS A 19 6.39 -2.31 15.16
C LYS A 19 7.87 -2.67 15.13
N LEU A 20 8.25 -3.79 15.77
CA LEU A 20 9.64 -4.24 15.82
C LEU A 20 10.11 -4.68 14.43
N SER A 21 9.31 -5.45 13.72
CA SER A 21 9.61 -5.88 12.34
C SER A 21 9.79 -4.70 11.39
N THR A 22 8.91 -3.69 11.49
CA THR A 22 9.04 -2.43 10.72
C THR A 22 10.37 -1.74 11.02
N GLN A 23 10.74 -1.62 12.28
CA GLN A 23 11.99 -1.00 12.69
C GLN A 23 13.20 -1.76 12.12
N MET A 24 13.20 -3.09 12.22
CA MET A 24 14.26 -3.94 11.67
C MET A 24 14.42 -3.79 10.16
N VAL A 25 13.31 -3.74 9.40
CA VAL A 25 13.34 -3.51 7.95
C VAL A 25 13.95 -2.15 7.63
N LEU A 26 13.48 -1.08 8.28
CA LEU A 26 13.96 0.28 8.01
C LEU A 26 15.44 0.46 8.45
N ASP A 27 15.87 -0.15 9.54
CA ASP A 27 17.26 -0.10 9.98
C ASP A 27 18.18 -0.88 9.03
N SER A 28 17.70 -1.97 8.42
CA SER A 28 18.45 -2.70 7.40
C SER A 28 18.67 -1.86 6.14
N LEU A 29 17.66 -1.10 5.72
CA LEU A 29 17.75 -0.15 4.59
C LEU A 29 18.79 0.94 4.85
N LYS A 30 18.82 1.51 6.06
CA LYS A 30 19.82 2.53 6.42
C LYS A 30 21.24 2.00 6.42
N LYS A 31 21.44 0.73 6.78
CA LYS A 31 22.77 0.08 6.80
C LYS A 31 23.26 -0.34 5.42
N GLY A 32 22.34 -0.76 4.54
CA GLY A 32 22.65 -1.30 3.21
C GLY A 32 22.72 -0.29 2.07
N GLN A 33 22.11 0.87 2.24
CA GLN A 33 22.10 1.94 1.25
C GLN A 33 22.24 3.27 1.96
N HIS A 34 23.08 4.16 1.37
CA HIS A 34 22.97 5.58 1.63
C HIS A 34 21.61 6.06 1.05
N LEU A 35 20.51 5.77 1.73
CA LEU A 35 19.25 6.44 1.48
C LEU A 35 19.51 7.90 1.73
N ASN A 36 19.65 8.66 0.64
CA ASN A 36 19.77 10.09 0.72
C ASN A 36 18.42 10.60 1.28
N PRO A 37 18.34 11.04 2.56
CA PRO A 37 17.07 11.45 3.16
C PRO A 37 16.56 12.75 2.54
N ARG A 38 17.25 13.27 1.52
CA ARG A 38 16.95 14.54 0.84
C ARG A 38 16.21 14.42 -0.48
N ALA A 39 15.72 13.25 -0.84
CA ALA A 39 14.69 13.11 -1.89
C ALA A 39 13.26 13.38 -1.36
N GLY A 40 13.12 13.88 -0.12
CA GLY A 40 11.91 14.55 0.33
C GLY A 40 11.87 15.94 -0.27
N TYR A 41 10.75 16.32 -0.84
CA TYR A 41 10.47 17.69 -1.26
C TYR A 41 10.77 18.63 -0.09
N SER A 42 11.95 19.24 -0.15
CA SER A 42 12.36 20.30 0.77
C SER A 42 11.38 21.43 0.58
N ILE A 43 10.86 21.96 1.68
CA ILE A 43 10.22 23.28 1.75
C ILE A 43 11.24 24.24 1.16
N GLU A 44 11.22 24.44 -0.15
CA GLU A 44 12.01 25.49 -0.73
C GLU A 44 11.27 26.79 -0.51
N PHE A 45 11.94 27.63 0.28
CA PHE A 45 11.71 29.05 0.35
C PHE A 45 11.41 29.56 -1.08
N SER A 46 10.15 29.76 -1.40
CA SER A 46 9.73 30.34 -2.67
C SER A 46 10.10 31.83 -2.63
N GLN A 47 10.39 32.39 -3.77
CA GLN A 47 10.98 33.70 -4.03
C GLN A 47 10.33 34.83 -3.19
N HIS A 48 11.15 35.77 -2.76
CA HIS A 48 10.66 37.07 -2.34
C HIS A 48 10.02 37.78 -3.54
N ARG A 49 8.73 38.04 -3.47
CA ARG A 49 8.06 38.91 -4.43
C ARG A 49 8.05 40.33 -3.86
N GLU A 50 8.36 41.34 -4.68
CA GLU A 50 8.18 42.73 -4.28
C GLU A 50 6.70 42.98 -3.93
N TYR A 51 6.47 43.71 -2.84
CA TYR A 51 5.16 44.09 -2.38
C TYR A 51 4.40 44.88 -3.46
N ALA A 52 3.19 44.50 -3.76
CA ALA A 52 2.27 45.25 -4.57
C ALA A 52 1.11 45.82 -3.69
N ALA A 53 0.64 47.00 -4.05
CA ALA A 53 -0.47 47.60 -3.31
C ALA A 53 -1.71 46.70 -3.30
N GLY A 54 -2.12 46.25 -2.11
CA GLY A 54 -3.22 45.27 -1.94
C GLY A 54 -2.78 43.94 -1.29
N ASP A 55 -1.47 43.69 -1.16
CA ASP A 55 -0.98 42.49 -0.48
C ASP A 55 -1.17 42.60 1.05
N ASP A 56 -1.41 41.48 1.72
CA ASP A 56 -1.60 41.38 3.15
C ASP A 56 -0.26 41.70 3.89
N LEU A 57 -0.27 42.76 4.66
CA LEU A 57 0.89 43.26 5.42
C LEU A 57 1.43 42.25 6.46
N ARG A 58 0.64 41.24 6.83
CA ARG A 58 1.07 40.17 7.75
C ARG A 58 2.15 39.26 7.16
N HIS A 59 2.26 39.21 5.84
CA HIS A 59 3.25 38.40 5.12
C HIS A 59 4.50 39.21 4.71
N LEU A 60 4.65 40.44 5.16
CA LEU A 60 5.83 41.26 4.90
C LEU A 60 7.07 40.72 5.61
N ASP A 61 8.18 40.60 4.86
CA ASP A 61 9.47 40.24 5.45
C ASP A 61 10.21 41.48 5.99
N TRP A 62 9.95 41.81 7.26
CA TRP A 62 10.60 42.92 7.93
C TRP A 62 12.12 42.80 8.04
N LYS A 63 12.66 41.53 7.99
CA LYS A 63 14.12 41.32 8.00
C LYS A 63 14.74 41.64 6.63
N ALA A 64 14.05 41.33 5.54
CA ALA A 64 14.46 41.70 4.22
C ALA A 64 14.39 43.23 4.03
N TYR A 65 13.31 43.85 4.48
CA TYR A 65 13.14 45.29 4.47
C TYR A 65 14.31 46.02 5.19
N ALA A 66 14.68 45.60 6.38
CA ALA A 66 15.77 46.16 7.15
C ALA A 66 17.15 46.06 6.49
N ARG A 67 17.33 45.21 5.50
CA ARG A 67 18.61 45.03 4.78
C ARG A 67 18.64 45.67 3.40
N THR A 68 17.50 45.78 2.75
CA THR A 68 17.44 46.14 1.31
C THR A 68 16.66 47.43 1.07
N ASP A 69 15.97 47.96 2.11
CA ASP A 69 15.04 49.08 2.03
C ASP A 69 13.91 48.91 1.01
N ARG A 70 13.61 47.62 0.68
CA ARG A 70 12.54 47.21 -0.23
C ARG A 70 11.57 46.31 0.50
N LEU A 71 10.28 46.50 0.24
CA LEU A 71 9.22 45.69 0.81
C LEU A 71 9.07 44.37 0.01
N TYR A 72 9.29 43.25 0.67
CA TYR A 72 9.08 41.92 0.14
C TYR A 72 8.01 41.19 0.91
N VAL A 73 7.10 40.52 0.18
CA VAL A 73 6.12 39.60 0.75
C VAL A 73 6.69 38.18 0.65
N LYS A 74 6.68 37.47 1.77
CA LYS A 74 6.97 36.04 1.78
C LYS A 74 5.85 35.33 1.02
N GLN A 75 6.13 34.85 -0.19
CA GLN A 75 5.25 33.87 -0.80
C GLN A 75 5.50 32.54 -0.11
N PHE A 76 4.53 32.13 0.68
CA PHE A 76 4.41 30.74 1.06
C PHE A 76 3.85 30.03 -0.17
N GLN A 77 4.59 29.10 -0.76
CA GLN A 77 3.94 28.09 -1.55
C GLN A 77 3.05 27.36 -0.55
N ASP A 78 1.75 27.28 -0.83
CA ASP A 78 0.89 26.39 -0.07
C ASP A 78 1.61 25.04 -0.06
N GLU A 79 2.06 24.61 1.12
CA GLU A 79 2.51 23.27 1.36
C GLU A 79 1.32 22.38 1.06
N THR A 80 1.21 21.94 -0.18
CA THR A 80 0.35 20.80 -0.49
C THR A 80 1.02 19.60 0.16
N SER A 81 0.72 19.40 1.46
CA SER A 81 1.11 18.18 2.16
C SER A 81 0.59 17.01 1.34
N LEU A 82 1.51 16.23 0.81
CA LEU A 82 1.15 15.05 0.04
C LEU A 82 0.44 14.08 0.97
N CYS A 83 -0.66 13.54 0.50
CA CYS A 83 -1.37 12.53 1.25
C CYS A 83 -1.04 11.15 0.69
N CYS A 84 -0.57 10.26 1.54
CA CYS A 84 -0.34 8.86 1.21
C CYS A 84 -1.52 8.02 1.69
N TYR A 85 -2.15 7.31 0.79
CA TYR A 85 -3.25 6.39 1.11
C TYR A 85 -2.78 4.95 0.96
N LEU A 86 -3.11 4.11 1.94
CA LEU A 86 -2.80 2.69 1.95
C LEU A 86 -4.10 1.90 2.00
N ALA A 87 -4.44 1.24 0.91
CA ALA A 87 -5.59 0.35 0.83
C ALA A 87 -5.08 -1.10 0.89
N VAL A 88 -5.38 -1.78 1.97
CA VAL A 88 -4.91 -3.14 2.24
C VAL A 88 -6.09 -4.10 2.15
N ASP A 89 -5.95 -5.09 1.28
CA ASP A 89 -6.89 -6.19 1.20
C ASP A 89 -6.80 -7.04 2.47
N ASN A 90 -7.94 -7.24 3.12
CA ASN A 90 -8.08 -8.12 4.28
C ASN A 90 -9.14 -9.21 4.07
N SER A 91 -9.37 -9.62 2.81
CA SER A 91 -10.13 -10.82 2.45
C SER A 91 -9.50 -12.08 3.05
N LEU A 92 -10.27 -13.14 3.15
CA LEU A 92 -9.77 -14.36 3.79
C LEU A 92 -8.64 -15.02 3.01
N SER A 93 -8.59 -14.84 1.68
CA SER A 93 -7.50 -15.30 0.82
C SER A 93 -6.14 -14.73 1.25
N MET A 94 -6.11 -13.49 1.80
CA MET A 94 -4.89 -12.87 2.34
C MET A 94 -4.36 -13.58 3.60
N SER A 95 -5.14 -14.45 4.25
CA SER A 95 -4.64 -15.30 5.34
C SER A 95 -3.78 -16.46 4.86
N PHE A 96 -3.76 -16.73 3.55
CA PHE A 96 -3.00 -17.84 2.98
C PHE A 96 -1.50 -17.71 3.30
N GLN A 97 -0.92 -18.86 3.64
CA GLN A 97 0.50 -19.04 3.90
C GLN A 97 0.92 -20.40 3.34
N GLY A 98 1.77 -20.37 2.34
CA GLY A 98 2.34 -21.58 1.75
C GLY A 98 3.29 -22.30 2.70
N PRO A 99 3.62 -23.57 2.42
CA PRO A 99 4.44 -24.41 3.30
C PRO A 99 5.91 -23.94 3.40
N THR A 100 6.37 -23.14 2.46
CA THR A 100 7.79 -22.71 2.35
C THR A 100 8.04 -21.34 2.98
N VAL A 101 6.99 -20.62 3.34
CA VAL A 101 7.08 -19.25 3.89
C VAL A 101 6.71 -19.21 5.37
N SER A 102 7.22 -18.21 6.08
CA SER A 102 7.04 -18.08 7.53
C SER A 102 5.83 -17.24 7.93
N SER A 103 5.19 -16.55 6.99
CA SER A 103 4.10 -15.61 7.28
C SER A 103 3.13 -15.48 6.11
N SER A 104 1.88 -15.08 6.42
CA SER A 104 0.80 -14.95 5.43
C SER A 104 0.98 -13.75 4.50
N LYS A 105 0.20 -13.72 3.41
CA LYS A 105 0.12 -12.57 2.50
C LYS A 105 -0.27 -11.29 3.25
N TYR A 106 -1.27 -11.38 4.15
CA TYR A 106 -1.67 -10.24 4.97
C TYR A 106 -0.54 -9.70 5.84
N HIS A 107 0.27 -10.58 6.44
CA HIS A 107 1.42 -10.13 7.22
C HIS A 107 2.41 -9.31 6.38
N HIS A 108 2.68 -9.74 5.14
CA HIS A 108 3.54 -9.00 4.21
C HIS A 108 2.93 -7.64 3.81
N ALA A 109 1.62 -7.61 3.52
CA ALA A 109 0.90 -6.37 3.25
C ALA A 109 0.95 -5.40 4.44
N ALA A 110 0.67 -5.89 5.65
CA ALA A 110 0.69 -5.11 6.88
C ALA A 110 2.09 -4.57 7.20
N LEU A 111 3.13 -5.40 7.03
CA LEU A 111 4.51 -4.97 7.25
C LEU A 111 4.93 -3.89 6.25
N LEU A 112 4.61 -4.06 4.97
CA LEU A 112 4.89 -3.07 3.93
C LEU A 112 4.13 -1.76 4.21
N ALA A 113 2.83 -1.83 4.51
CA ALA A 113 2.01 -0.67 4.84
C ALA A 113 2.54 0.07 6.08
N SER A 114 2.98 -0.66 7.11
CA SER A 114 3.60 -0.08 8.31
C SER A 114 4.93 0.62 8.00
N CYS A 115 5.77 0.04 7.12
CA CYS A 115 7.02 0.65 6.67
C CYS A 115 6.77 1.96 5.92
N ILE A 116 5.83 1.95 4.96
CA ILE A 116 5.45 3.15 4.20
C ILE A 116 4.88 4.21 5.16
N SER A 117 3.94 3.85 6.04
CA SER A 117 3.37 4.78 7.03
C SER A 117 4.44 5.44 7.90
N ARG A 118 5.45 4.66 8.32
CA ARG A 118 6.55 5.20 9.13
C ARG A 118 7.38 6.21 8.38
N LEU A 119 7.71 5.93 7.11
CA LEU A 119 8.50 6.82 6.26
C LEU A 119 7.74 8.12 5.97
N VAL A 120 6.46 8.02 5.61
CA VAL A 120 5.58 9.18 5.31
C VAL A 120 5.48 10.10 6.52
N VAL A 121 5.16 9.57 7.71
CA VAL A 121 5.10 10.37 8.95
C VAL A 121 6.46 10.98 9.32
N GLN A 122 7.59 10.29 9.04
CA GLN A 122 8.93 10.86 9.26
C GLN A 122 9.25 12.02 8.33
N GLN A 123 8.62 12.09 7.16
CA GLN A 123 8.75 13.20 6.21
C GLN A 123 7.83 14.38 6.55
N GLY A 124 6.92 14.22 7.50
CA GLY A 124 5.92 15.24 7.85
C GLY A 124 4.67 15.19 6.98
N ASP A 125 4.54 14.18 6.12
CA ASP A 125 3.39 13.99 5.25
C ASP A 125 2.25 13.23 5.94
N ALA A 126 1.02 13.41 5.43
CA ALA A 126 -0.15 12.74 5.98
C ALA A 126 -0.28 11.30 5.42
N VAL A 127 -0.64 10.35 6.30
CA VAL A 127 -0.95 8.98 5.89
C VAL A 127 -2.32 8.54 6.38
N GLY A 128 -3.13 8.00 5.46
CA GLY A 128 -4.40 7.32 5.73
C GLY A 128 -4.32 5.84 5.38
N LEU A 129 -5.16 5.02 6.01
CA LEU A 129 -5.16 3.57 5.79
C LEU A 129 -6.59 3.04 5.77
N SER A 130 -6.87 2.13 4.84
CA SER A 130 -8.15 1.43 4.75
C SER A 130 -7.94 -0.07 4.59
N LEU A 131 -8.80 -0.85 5.24
CA LEU A 131 -8.89 -2.28 5.05
C LEU A 131 -10.06 -2.57 4.11
N LEU A 132 -9.77 -3.29 3.03
CA LEU A 132 -10.71 -3.67 1.99
C LEU A 132 -11.15 -5.12 2.25
N GLY A 133 -12.42 -5.34 2.12
CA GLY A 133 -13.01 -6.64 2.47
C GLY A 133 -13.67 -6.57 3.85
N GLY A 134 -14.77 -7.29 4.00
CA GLY A 134 -15.61 -7.23 5.19
C GLY A 134 -16.94 -6.54 4.92
N GLU A 135 -17.87 -6.67 5.88
CA GLU A 135 -19.21 -6.07 5.78
C GLU A 135 -19.19 -4.54 5.64
N SER A 136 -18.08 -3.91 6.04
CA SER A 136 -17.87 -2.45 5.88
C SER A 136 -16.38 -2.14 5.80
N ALA A 137 -15.99 -1.28 4.87
CA ALA A 137 -14.64 -0.73 4.81
C ALA A 137 -14.32 -0.03 6.14
N ARG A 138 -13.18 -0.37 6.73
CA ARG A 138 -12.67 0.28 7.93
C ARG A 138 -11.55 1.21 7.50
N SER A 139 -11.61 2.46 7.93
CA SER A 139 -10.62 3.46 7.54
C SER A 139 -10.02 4.18 8.75
N LEU A 140 -8.73 4.46 8.66
CA LEU A 140 -8.01 5.38 9.51
C LEU A 140 -7.75 6.63 8.69
N LEU A 141 -8.40 7.73 9.06
CA LEU A 141 -8.31 8.99 8.34
C LEU A 141 -6.86 9.50 8.25
N PRO A 142 -6.49 10.18 7.16
CA PRO A 142 -5.17 10.74 6.98
C PRO A 142 -4.78 11.70 8.09
N SER A 143 -3.52 11.62 8.53
CA SER A 143 -2.95 12.55 9.50
C SER A 143 -1.42 12.55 9.38
N ASP A 144 -0.81 13.72 9.60
CA ASP A 144 0.63 13.96 9.66
C ASP A 144 1.22 13.82 11.07
N GLN A 145 0.34 13.62 12.07
CA GLN A 145 0.74 13.55 13.47
C GLN A 145 1.74 12.41 13.73
N PRO A 146 2.78 12.60 14.54
CA PRO A 146 3.78 11.56 14.86
C PRO A 146 3.18 10.27 15.43
N SER A 147 2.02 10.36 16.07
CA SER A 147 1.27 9.21 16.61
C SER A 147 0.59 8.37 15.52
N GLN A 148 0.43 8.91 14.31
CA GLN A 148 -0.32 8.25 13.23
C GLN A 148 0.27 6.89 12.86
N TRP A 149 1.59 6.75 12.80
CA TRP A 149 2.21 5.45 12.57
C TRP A 149 1.82 4.39 13.62
N SER A 150 1.81 4.78 14.91
CA SER A 150 1.39 3.84 15.96
C SER A 150 -0.08 3.45 15.84
N ARG A 151 -0.94 4.38 15.41
CA ARG A 151 -2.36 4.11 15.11
C ARG A 151 -2.51 3.21 13.90
N ALA A 152 -1.74 3.44 12.83
CA ALA A 152 -1.73 2.58 11.64
C ALA A 152 -1.32 1.14 11.98
N VAL A 153 -0.24 0.97 12.77
CA VAL A 153 0.17 -0.37 13.23
C VAL A 153 -0.94 -1.06 14.01
N GLN A 154 -1.53 -0.38 15.00
CA GLN A 154 -2.62 -0.95 15.79
C GLN A 154 -3.84 -1.31 14.91
N PHE A 155 -4.13 -0.47 13.92
CA PHE A 155 -5.22 -0.69 12.99
C PHE A 155 -4.99 -1.95 12.13
N LEU A 156 -3.77 -2.15 11.62
CA LEU A 156 -3.35 -3.33 10.87
C LEU A 156 -3.38 -4.60 11.74
N GLU A 157 -2.87 -4.53 12.98
CA GLU A 157 -2.89 -5.66 13.92
C GLU A 157 -4.31 -6.12 14.25
N GLN A 158 -5.28 -5.20 14.32
CA GLN A 158 -6.70 -5.50 14.56
C GLN A 158 -7.45 -5.94 13.30
N GLY A 159 -6.86 -5.69 12.13
CA GLY A 159 -7.45 -5.91 10.81
C GLY A 159 -7.19 -7.29 10.23
N TYR A 160 -6.74 -8.28 11.02
CA TYR A 160 -6.46 -9.62 10.51
C TYR A 160 -7.65 -10.19 9.71
N PRO A 161 -7.40 -10.84 8.54
CA PRO A 161 -8.44 -11.37 7.67
C PRO A 161 -9.44 -12.26 8.40
N LYS A 162 -10.71 -12.01 8.13
CA LYS A 162 -11.83 -12.79 8.65
C LYS A 162 -12.73 -13.15 7.50
N LYS A 163 -13.45 -14.28 7.63
CA LYS A 163 -14.46 -14.63 6.65
C LYS A 163 -15.49 -13.50 6.55
N SER A 164 -15.66 -12.99 5.34
CA SER A 164 -16.49 -11.85 5.06
C SER A 164 -17.03 -11.99 3.63
N ASP A 165 -18.28 -11.61 3.44
CA ASP A 165 -18.90 -11.53 2.11
C ASP A 165 -18.58 -10.19 1.41
N GLY A 166 -17.60 -9.43 1.90
CA GLY A 166 -17.24 -8.12 1.37
C GLY A 166 -16.37 -8.18 0.12
N ASP A 167 -16.83 -7.48 -0.91
CA ASP A 167 -16.10 -7.29 -2.15
C ASP A 167 -15.09 -6.14 -1.99
N TRP A 168 -13.81 -6.42 -2.23
CA TRP A 168 -12.72 -5.42 -2.19
C TRP A 168 -12.98 -4.26 -3.18
N MET A 169 -13.68 -4.53 -4.30
CA MET A 169 -14.07 -3.51 -5.27
C MET A 169 -15.04 -2.49 -4.66
N VAL A 170 -16.00 -2.95 -3.85
CA VAL A 170 -16.89 -2.06 -3.09
C VAL A 170 -16.10 -1.22 -2.11
N GLY A 171 -15.15 -1.84 -1.40
CA GLY A 171 -14.22 -1.15 -0.51
C GLY A 171 -13.43 -0.05 -1.23
N LEU A 172 -12.80 -0.36 -2.37
CA LEU A 172 -12.09 0.61 -3.19
C LEU A 172 -12.99 1.72 -3.73
N SER A 173 -14.20 1.38 -4.12
CA SER A 173 -15.16 2.36 -4.63
C SER A 173 -15.57 3.37 -3.57
N SER A 174 -15.67 2.95 -2.31
CA SER A 174 -16.02 3.83 -1.18
C SER A 174 -14.88 4.77 -0.78
N LEU A 175 -13.61 4.36 -0.97
CA LEU A 175 -12.44 5.18 -0.60
C LEU A 175 -12.42 6.54 -1.34
N GLY A 176 -12.95 6.59 -2.56
CA GLY A 176 -12.94 7.81 -3.37
C GLY A 176 -13.63 9.03 -2.74
N PHE A 177 -14.50 8.85 -1.77
CA PHE A 177 -15.20 9.95 -1.09
C PHE A 177 -14.44 10.53 0.12
N GLU A 178 -13.43 9.80 0.62
CA GLU A 178 -12.66 10.18 1.81
C GLU A 178 -11.26 10.72 1.47
N MET A 179 -10.88 10.68 0.19
CA MET A 179 -9.55 11.08 -0.27
C MET A 179 -9.52 12.55 -0.71
N GLY A 180 -8.40 13.22 -0.45
CA GLY A 180 -8.11 14.54 -1.01
C GLY A 180 -7.69 14.47 -2.48
N ASP A 181 -7.63 15.62 -3.14
CA ASP A 181 -7.46 15.75 -4.60
C ASP A 181 -6.02 15.47 -5.10
N ARG A 182 -5.06 15.17 -4.23
CA ARG A 182 -3.65 14.94 -4.61
C ARG A 182 -2.96 14.01 -3.64
N GLY A 183 -2.16 13.10 -4.17
CA GLY A 183 -1.35 12.20 -3.33
C GLY A 183 -0.91 10.95 -4.05
N VAL A 184 -0.50 9.97 -3.27
CA VAL A 184 -0.18 8.63 -3.74
C VAL A 184 -1.09 7.61 -3.06
N ILE A 185 -1.58 6.63 -3.81
CA ILE A 185 -2.32 5.51 -3.25
C ILE A 185 -1.58 4.21 -3.55
N PHE A 186 -1.36 3.40 -2.50
CA PHE A 186 -0.87 2.03 -2.61
C PHE A 186 -2.04 1.07 -2.40
N LEU A 187 -2.26 0.21 -3.37
CA LEU A 187 -3.22 -0.89 -3.32
C LEU A 187 -2.44 -2.17 -3.03
N LEU A 188 -2.64 -2.77 -1.87
CA LEU A 188 -1.87 -3.92 -1.35
C LEU A 188 -2.80 -5.13 -1.20
N GLY A 189 -2.68 -6.14 -2.05
CA GLY A 189 -3.56 -7.31 -2.01
C GLY A 189 -3.18 -8.39 -3.00
N ASP A 190 -3.93 -9.50 -3.01
CA ASP A 190 -3.71 -10.61 -3.94
C ASP A 190 -4.54 -10.49 -5.24
N TRP A 191 -5.60 -9.73 -5.21
CA TRP A 191 -6.43 -9.34 -6.35
C TRP A 191 -6.87 -10.52 -7.26
N LEU A 192 -6.98 -11.74 -6.73
CA LEU A 192 -7.24 -12.97 -7.48
C LEU A 192 -8.72 -13.14 -7.90
N ASP A 193 -9.43 -12.05 -8.15
CA ASP A 193 -10.81 -12.01 -8.59
C ASP A 193 -10.96 -11.53 -10.04
N GLU A 194 -12.21 -11.34 -10.47
CA GLU A 194 -12.51 -10.78 -11.78
C GLU A 194 -11.90 -9.39 -11.93
N LEU A 195 -11.16 -9.18 -13.02
CA LEU A 195 -10.54 -7.90 -13.35
C LEU A 195 -11.53 -6.85 -13.88
N ALA A 196 -12.80 -7.25 -14.03
CA ALA A 196 -13.86 -6.36 -14.47
C ALA A 196 -14.03 -5.19 -13.50
N GLY A 197 -14.00 -3.95 -14.03
CA GLY A 197 -14.16 -2.73 -13.23
C GLY A 197 -12.87 -2.20 -12.57
N LEU A 198 -11.80 -2.98 -12.45
CA LEU A 198 -10.52 -2.48 -11.92
C LEU A 198 -10.02 -1.27 -12.73
N GLY A 199 -10.09 -1.34 -14.05
CA GLY A 199 -9.68 -0.24 -14.93
C GLY A 199 -10.42 1.05 -14.66
N GLU A 200 -11.74 1.01 -14.43
CA GLU A 200 -12.56 2.19 -14.12
C GLU A 200 -12.16 2.83 -12.79
N ILE A 201 -11.84 2.01 -11.78
CA ILE A 201 -11.38 2.49 -10.48
C ILE A 201 -10.00 3.16 -10.59
N LEU A 202 -9.05 2.52 -11.29
CA LEU A 202 -7.72 3.08 -11.51
C LEU A 202 -7.80 4.41 -12.28
N GLN A 203 -8.64 4.47 -13.31
CA GLN A 203 -8.90 5.69 -14.07
C GLN A 203 -9.47 6.80 -13.17
N ARG A 204 -10.46 6.48 -12.33
CA ARG A 204 -11.03 7.43 -11.39
C ARG A 204 -9.99 7.99 -10.41
N PHE A 205 -9.15 7.15 -9.82
CA PHE A 205 -8.10 7.61 -8.91
C PHE A 205 -7.11 8.55 -9.61
N ARG A 206 -6.76 8.26 -10.85
CA ARG A 206 -5.79 9.06 -11.59
C ARG A 206 -6.39 10.35 -12.14
N GLU A 207 -7.52 10.30 -12.84
CA GLU A 207 -8.07 11.44 -13.58
C GLU A 207 -8.88 12.37 -12.69
N SER A 208 -9.71 11.80 -11.79
CA SER A 208 -10.60 12.60 -10.94
C SER A 208 -9.94 13.06 -9.65
N MET A 209 -8.98 12.28 -9.13
CA MET A 209 -8.34 12.52 -7.84
C MET A 209 -6.84 12.84 -7.95
N HIS A 210 -6.30 12.86 -9.17
CA HIS A 210 -4.88 13.17 -9.45
C HIS A 210 -3.90 12.38 -8.56
N LEU A 211 -4.22 11.10 -8.28
CA LEU A 211 -3.40 10.24 -7.46
C LEU A 211 -2.36 9.47 -8.30
N ASP A 212 -1.12 9.36 -7.80
CA ASP A 212 -0.14 8.37 -8.27
C ASP A 212 -0.56 7.00 -7.71
N VAL A 213 -1.03 6.11 -8.59
CA VAL A 213 -1.57 4.81 -8.20
C VAL A 213 -0.48 3.75 -8.28
N ARG A 214 -0.25 3.05 -7.18
CA ARG A 214 0.74 1.97 -7.06
C ARG A 214 0.06 0.70 -6.58
N VAL A 215 0.06 -0.31 -7.44
CA VAL A 215 -0.56 -1.61 -7.17
C VAL A 215 0.53 -2.60 -6.79
N VAL A 216 0.45 -3.13 -5.60
CA VAL A 216 1.32 -4.19 -5.09
C VAL A 216 0.51 -5.47 -5.03
N HIS A 217 0.82 -6.36 -5.95
CA HIS A 217 0.19 -7.67 -6.07
C HIS A 217 0.96 -8.66 -5.20
N ILE A 218 0.36 -9.17 -4.15
CA ILE A 218 1.01 -10.00 -3.14
C ILE A 218 0.59 -11.45 -3.32
N LEU A 219 1.52 -12.29 -3.73
CA LEU A 219 1.27 -13.70 -3.97
C LEU A 219 2.26 -14.59 -3.20
N ASP A 220 1.79 -15.76 -2.84
CA ASP A 220 2.62 -16.80 -2.25
C ASP A 220 3.35 -17.59 -3.35
N PRO A 221 4.61 -18.02 -3.17
CA PRO A 221 5.27 -18.91 -4.13
C PRO A 221 4.47 -20.15 -4.48
N GLU A 222 3.70 -20.71 -3.54
CA GLU A 222 2.83 -21.88 -3.79
C GLU A 222 1.64 -21.56 -4.70
N GLU A 223 1.19 -20.30 -4.76
CA GLU A 223 0.18 -19.85 -5.71
C GLU A 223 0.77 -19.66 -7.12
N LEU A 224 2.01 -19.20 -7.20
CA LEU A 224 2.70 -19.01 -8.48
C LEU A 224 3.18 -20.33 -9.09
N GLU A 225 3.73 -21.20 -8.27
CA GLU A 225 4.30 -22.50 -8.68
C GLU A 225 3.90 -23.60 -7.68
N PRO A 226 2.66 -24.13 -7.77
CA PRO A 226 2.17 -25.14 -6.83
C PRO A 226 3.08 -26.37 -6.77
N THR A 227 3.47 -26.76 -5.55
CA THR A 227 4.28 -27.95 -5.31
C THR A 227 3.45 -29.21 -5.08
N LEU A 228 2.11 -29.08 -5.03
CA LEU A 228 1.17 -30.17 -4.81
C LEU A 228 1.32 -31.28 -5.86
N GLN A 229 1.22 -32.54 -5.42
CA GLN A 229 1.34 -33.73 -6.26
C GLN A 229 0.20 -34.73 -5.99
N GLY A 230 -0.13 -35.53 -6.99
CA GLY A 230 -1.12 -36.58 -6.89
C GLY A 230 -2.55 -36.07 -6.69
N ARG A 231 -3.35 -36.82 -5.94
CA ARG A 231 -4.74 -36.47 -5.65
C ARG A 231 -4.81 -35.60 -4.40
N VAL A 232 -5.29 -34.39 -4.55
CA VAL A 232 -5.46 -33.41 -3.47
C VAL A 232 -6.90 -32.93 -3.39
N GLN A 233 -7.28 -32.46 -2.22
CA GLN A 233 -8.53 -31.75 -2.00
C GLN A 233 -8.18 -30.29 -1.72
N LEU A 234 -8.59 -29.41 -2.62
CA LEU A 234 -8.51 -27.94 -2.44
C LEU A 234 -9.77 -27.48 -1.73
N GLU A 235 -9.64 -26.47 -0.91
CA GLU A 235 -10.75 -25.79 -0.23
C GLU A 235 -10.64 -24.30 -0.53
N ASP A 236 -11.72 -23.73 -1.08
CA ASP A 236 -11.85 -22.30 -1.27
C ASP A 236 -11.96 -21.62 0.10
N LEU A 237 -11.05 -20.71 0.38
CA LEU A 237 -11.01 -20.01 1.67
C LEU A 237 -12.22 -19.10 1.88
N GLU A 238 -12.71 -18.46 0.81
CA GLU A 238 -13.81 -17.50 0.89
C GLU A 238 -15.18 -18.21 0.99
N ARG A 239 -15.43 -19.18 0.11
CA ARG A 239 -16.72 -19.87 -0.03
C ARG A 239 -16.81 -21.15 0.78
N GLY A 240 -15.65 -21.78 1.08
CA GLY A 240 -15.57 -23.07 1.75
C GLY A 240 -15.89 -24.25 0.85
N ASP A 241 -15.96 -24.04 -0.46
CA ASP A 241 -16.17 -25.08 -1.44
C ASP A 241 -14.96 -26.02 -1.52
N ARG A 242 -15.22 -27.31 -1.72
CA ARG A 242 -14.17 -28.32 -1.77
C ARG A 242 -14.11 -28.99 -3.14
N LEU A 243 -12.95 -28.95 -3.76
CA LEU A 243 -12.69 -29.54 -5.05
C LEU A 243 -11.62 -30.64 -4.94
N ARG A 244 -11.95 -31.86 -5.40
CA ARG A 244 -10.98 -32.94 -5.49
C ARG A 244 -10.37 -32.97 -6.90
N ILE A 245 -9.07 -32.82 -6.98
CA ILE A 245 -8.33 -32.73 -8.23
C ILE A 245 -7.13 -33.68 -8.22
N ASN A 246 -6.62 -33.95 -9.42
CA ASN A 246 -5.28 -34.52 -9.59
C ASN A 246 -4.33 -33.37 -9.97
N ALA A 247 -3.49 -32.96 -9.02
CA ALA A 247 -2.59 -31.82 -9.20
C ALA A 247 -1.66 -31.97 -10.40
N ASP A 248 -1.14 -33.17 -10.64
CA ASP A 248 -0.20 -33.44 -11.76
C ASP A 248 -0.86 -33.18 -13.12
N ARG A 249 -2.16 -33.45 -13.24
CA ARG A 249 -2.90 -33.27 -14.50
C ARG A 249 -3.26 -31.81 -14.80
N ILE A 250 -3.51 -31.02 -13.78
CA ILE A 250 -3.97 -29.64 -13.99
C ILE A 250 -2.85 -28.63 -13.87
N ARG A 251 -1.68 -29.01 -13.33
CA ARG A 251 -0.57 -28.11 -13.04
C ARG A 251 -0.19 -27.22 -14.23
N GLN A 252 -0.04 -27.81 -15.43
CA GLN A 252 0.36 -27.06 -16.61
C GLN A 252 -0.72 -26.04 -17.03
N ALA A 253 -1.99 -26.43 -17.00
CA ALA A 253 -3.09 -25.53 -17.31
C ALA A 253 -3.17 -24.39 -16.28
N TYR A 254 -3.02 -24.71 -14.99
CA TYR A 254 -2.99 -23.71 -13.92
C TYR A 254 -1.86 -22.68 -14.13
N LEU A 255 -0.64 -23.14 -14.42
CA LEU A 255 0.49 -22.23 -14.64
C LEU A 255 0.26 -21.31 -15.85
N GLN A 256 -0.34 -21.82 -16.92
CA GLN A 256 -0.70 -21.02 -18.10
C GLN A 256 -1.76 -19.96 -17.74
N GLU A 257 -2.81 -20.33 -17.02
CA GLU A 257 -3.86 -19.41 -16.60
C GLU A 257 -3.31 -18.33 -15.63
N MET A 258 -2.46 -18.71 -14.67
CA MET A 258 -1.81 -17.77 -13.77
C MET A 258 -0.92 -16.77 -14.54
N GLU A 259 -0.14 -17.25 -15.52
CA GLU A 259 0.68 -16.38 -16.37
C GLU A 259 -0.17 -15.41 -17.19
N HIS A 260 -1.29 -15.89 -17.76
CA HIS A 260 -2.26 -15.06 -18.48
C HIS A 260 -2.85 -13.99 -17.55
N TYR A 261 -3.32 -14.41 -16.39
CA TYR A 261 -3.91 -13.53 -15.39
C TYR A 261 -2.94 -12.40 -14.97
N LEU A 262 -1.70 -12.74 -14.61
CA LEU A 262 -0.68 -11.77 -14.22
C LEU A 262 -0.33 -10.79 -15.34
N ARG A 263 -0.28 -11.28 -16.57
CA ARG A 263 -0.03 -10.46 -17.75
C ARG A 263 -1.18 -9.48 -17.99
N ASP A 264 -2.42 -9.95 -17.94
CA ASP A 264 -3.61 -9.15 -18.18
C ASP A 264 -3.79 -8.10 -17.08
N PHE A 265 -3.59 -8.49 -15.81
CA PHE A 265 -3.59 -7.58 -14.68
C PHE A 265 -2.55 -6.45 -14.85
N ARG A 266 -1.32 -6.81 -15.18
CA ARG A 266 -0.24 -5.84 -15.45
C ARG A 266 -0.60 -4.91 -16.61
N ALA A 267 -1.17 -5.46 -17.68
CA ALA A 267 -1.59 -4.68 -18.85
C ALA A 267 -2.68 -3.66 -18.48
N ILE A 268 -3.65 -4.03 -17.63
CA ILE A 268 -4.67 -3.11 -17.11
C ILE A 268 -4.00 -2.00 -16.30
N CYS A 269 -3.14 -2.33 -15.35
CA CYS A 269 -2.43 -1.33 -14.56
C CYS A 269 -1.70 -0.32 -15.45
N HIS A 270 -0.91 -0.79 -16.40
CA HIS A 270 -0.19 0.08 -17.34
C HIS A 270 -1.11 0.93 -18.20
N ARG A 271 -2.19 0.33 -18.74
CA ARG A 271 -3.16 1.06 -19.57
C ARG A 271 -3.76 2.26 -18.84
N PHE A 272 -4.05 2.11 -17.55
CA PHE A 272 -4.63 3.17 -16.74
C PHE A 272 -3.56 3.96 -15.94
N GLY A 273 -2.27 3.75 -16.26
CA GLY A 273 -1.15 4.51 -15.72
C GLY A 273 -0.88 4.25 -14.24
N ALA A 274 -1.30 3.09 -13.73
CA ALA A 274 -0.92 2.63 -12.42
C ALA A 274 0.41 1.86 -12.50
N ARG A 275 1.27 2.04 -11.49
CA ARG A 275 2.49 1.24 -11.35
C ARG A 275 2.14 -0.11 -10.77
N TYR A 276 2.70 -1.15 -11.33
CA TYR A 276 2.49 -2.53 -10.89
C TYR A 276 3.78 -3.14 -10.37
N GLU A 277 3.74 -3.70 -9.18
CA GLU A 277 4.82 -4.49 -8.60
C GLU A 277 4.27 -5.81 -8.05
N LEU A 278 4.92 -6.93 -8.40
CA LEU A 278 4.65 -8.24 -7.82
C LEU A 278 5.54 -8.43 -6.60
N LEU A 279 4.94 -8.65 -5.44
CA LEU A 279 5.59 -8.99 -4.17
C LEU A 279 5.28 -10.45 -3.84
N LYS A 280 6.31 -11.27 -3.76
CA LYS A 280 6.18 -12.64 -3.26
C LYS A 280 6.35 -12.69 -1.74
N THR A 281 5.67 -13.62 -1.07
CA THR A 281 5.78 -13.76 0.39
C THR A 281 7.14 -14.29 0.88
N ASP A 282 8.01 -14.72 -0.01
CA ASP A 282 9.43 -15.03 0.26
C ASP A 282 10.38 -13.85 -0.04
N ASP A 283 9.88 -12.76 -0.63
CA ASP A 283 10.68 -11.56 -0.86
C ASP A 283 10.95 -10.80 0.45
N THR A 284 12.13 -10.21 0.54
CA THR A 284 12.46 -9.33 1.65
C THR A 284 11.89 -7.92 1.40
N ILE A 285 11.03 -7.42 2.27
CA ILE A 285 10.43 -6.08 2.16
C ILE A 285 11.48 -4.98 1.98
N ALA A 286 12.67 -5.11 2.62
CA ALA A 286 13.76 -4.16 2.44
C ALA A 286 14.25 -4.04 0.98
N ASN A 287 14.12 -5.07 0.16
CA ASN A 287 14.50 -5.04 -1.25
C ASN A 287 13.38 -4.47 -2.14
N VAL A 288 12.14 -4.65 -1.75
CA VAL A 288 10.96 -4.23 -2.52
C VAL A 288 10.64 -2.75 -2.28
N LEU A 289 10.70 -2.30 -1.03
CA LEU A 289 10.32 -0.96 -0.60
C LEU A 289 11.02 0.17 -1.39
N PRO A 290 12.34 0.13 -1.68
CA PRO A 290 12.99 1.17 -2.48
C PRO A 290 12.44 1.26 -3.91
N ARG A 291 12.11 0.12 -4.55
CA ARG A 291 11.54 0.09 -5.90
C ARG A 291 10.15 0.71 -5.94
N LEU A 292 9.35 0.43 -4.90
CA LEU A 292 8.01 1.00 -4.76
C LEU A 292 8.02 2.51 -4.53
N LEU A 293 9.04 3.03 -3.83
CA LEU A 293 9.16 4.44 -3.49
C LEU A 293 9.92 5.25 -4.54
N ALA A 294 10.64 4.61 -5.46
CA ALA A 294 11.36 5.29 -6.51
C ALA A 294 10.40 6.16 -7.35
N ALA A 295 10.80 7.41 -7.64
CA ALA A 295 10.16 8.21 -8.66
C ALA A 295 10.38 7.57 -10.04
N GLU A 296 9.51 7.84 -11.02
CA GLU A 296 9.80 7.45 -12.39
C GLU A 296 11.16 8.06 -12.78
N GLY A 297 12.11 7.17 -13.09
CA GLY A 297 13.38 7.60 -13.67
C GLY A 297 13.09 8.30 -14.98
N SER A 298 13.65 9.47 -15.12
CA SER A 298 13.72 10.28 -16.32
C SER A 298 14.28 9.48 -17.49
#